data_974ce07d6d25fdf2ff296e3b22565311
#
_entry.id   974ce07d6d25fdf2ff296e3b22565311
#
_cell.length_a   1.000
_cell.length_b   1.000
_cell.length_c   1.000
_cell.angle_alpha   90.00
_cell.angle_beta   90.00
_cell.angle_gamma   90.00
#
_symmetry.space_group_name_H-M   'P 1'
#
loop_
_entity.id
_entity.type
_entity.pdbx_description
1 polymer ?
#
loop_
_entity_poly.entity_id
_entity_poly.type
_entity_poly.pdbx_seq_one_letter_code
_entity_poly.pdbx_strand_id
1 'polypeptide(L)'
;MIKLILSAPEPAMAAAFECYFQNTDNVEIIPGPFETIPEFDCMVSAANSFGLMDGGVDAAITTYFGTQLQRRVQKYIIQEYLGEQPVGTAFITETGDGEHPWLVHAPTMRVPLIIDGTDAVYNATRAALLAIFQHNKSAGEGRKIKSVVFPAMGAGCGQVSPDSVARQMKLAWDGFINCASEINWQYASARQDAVFSTTAYCPQTLCPNARTEYIGFGDYRTYCKKSGGVCISPRHQSDIRIGAHAHGVEIGAHGHPLHTECSHAHSLV
;
A
#
# COMPACT_ATOMS: atom_id res chain seq x y z
N MET A 1 5.47 -4.72 -22.30
CA MET A 1 4.61 -4.31 -21.16
C MET A 1 4.34 -5.58 -20.36
N ILE A 2 4.26 -5.52 -19.02
CA ILE A 2 3.93 -6.69 -18.19
C ILE A 2 2.42 -6.88 -18.12
N LYS A 3 1.96 -8.13 -17.95
CA LYS A 3 0.57 -8.46 -17.65
C LYS A 3 0.39 -8.46 -16.13
N LEU A 4 -0.59 -7.70 -15.65
CA LEU A 4 -1.00 -7.67 -14.25
C LEU A 4 -2.16 -8.65 -14.06
N ILE A 5 -2.04 -9.58 -13.12
CA ILE A 5 -3.09 -10.52 -12.74
C ILE A 5 -3.47 -10.23 -11.29
N LEU A 6 -4.73 -9.90 -11.05
CA LEU A 6 -5.27 -9.61 -9.72
C LEU A 6 -6.02 -10.82 -9.20
N SER A 7 -5.48 -11.48 -8.17
CA SER A 7 -6.10 -12.62 -7.51
C SER A 7 -6.99 -12.12 -6.36
N ALA A 8 -8.28 -12.45 -6.42
CA ALA A 8 -9.29 -11.98 -5.48
C ALA A 8 -10.27 -13.10 -5.10
N PRO A 9 -9.94 -13.98 -4.14
CA PRO A 9 -10.84 -15.03 -3.68
C PRO A 9 -12.11 -14.49 -3.00
N GLU A 10 -12.06 -13.28 -2.43
CA GLU A 10 -13.19 -12.62 -1.80
C GLU A 10 -14.07 -11.91 -2.85
N PRO A 11 -15.39 -12.21 -2.95
CA PRO A 11 -16.26 -11.61 -3.99
C PRO A 11 -16.30 -10.07 -3.93
N ALA A 12 -16.26 -9.48 -2.73
CA ALA A 12 -16.25 -8.03 -2.57
C ALA A 12 -14.97 -7.41 -3.13
N MET A 13 -13.83 -8.12 -3.01
CA MET A 13 -12.56 -7.67 -3.56
C MET A 13 -12.53 -7.81 -5.08
N ALA A 14 -13.04 -8.91 -5.62
CA ALA A 14 -13.16 -9.10 -7.06
C ALA A 14 -14.02 -7.98 -7.69
N ALA A 15 -15.18 -7.70 -7.11
CA ALA A 15 -16.06 -6.61 -7.57
C ALA A 15 -15.37 -5.22 -7.50
N ALA A 16 -14.58 -4.97 -6.46
CA ALA A 16 -13.82 -3.72 -6.37
C ALA A 16 -12.75 -3.63 -7.46
N PHE A 17 -12.00 -4.71 -7.71
CA PHE A 17 -11.04 -4.74 -8.81
C PHE A 17 -11.72 -4.55 -10.17
N GLU A 18 -12.83 -5.22 -10.42
CA GLU A 18 -13.62 -5.02 -11.65
C GLU A 18 -14.03 -3.57 -11.83
N CYS A 19 -14.50 -2.92 -10.76
CA CYS A 19 -14.90 -1.51 -10.78
C CYS A 19 -13.75 -0.58 -11.18
N TYR A 20 -12.56 -0.75 -10.59
CA TYR A 20 -11.44 0.18 -10.79
C TYR A 20 -10.55 -0.16 -11.98
N PHE A 21 -10.45 -1.44 -12.36
CA PHE A 21 -9.57 -1.88 -13.45
C PHE A 21 -10.31 -2.21 -14.74
N GLN A 22 -11.63 -2.03 -14.81
CA GLN A 22 -12.37 -2.17 -16.06
C GLN A 22 -11.74 -1.31 -17.15
N ASN A 23 -11.62 -1.86 -18.36
CA ASN A 23 -11.01 -1.20 -19.51
C ASN A 23 -9.53 -0.80 -19.33
N THR A 24 -8.83 -1.45 -18.39
CA THR A 24 -7.38 -1.26 -18.23
C THR A 24 -6.65 -2.34 -19.01
N ASP A 25 -5.83 -1.92 -19.98
CA ASP A 25 -5.07 -2.84 -20.82
C ASP A 25 -4.07 -3.67 -20.00
N ASN A 26 -3.87 -4.93 -20.42
CA ASN A 26 -2.95 -5.88 -19.80
C ASN A 26 -3.25 -6.17 -18.32
N VAL A 27 -4.50 -6.05 -17.89
CA VAL A 27 -4.96 -6.45 -16.56
C VAL A 27 -5.97 -7.57 -16.69
N GLU A 28 -5.79 -8.61 -15.88
CA GLU A 28 -6.73 -9.73 -15.73
C GLU A 28 -7.13 -9.84 -14.26
N ILE A 29 -8.42 -10.07 -14.00
CA ILE A 29 -8.95 -10.26 -12.65
C ILE A 29 -9.40 -11.71 -12.55
N ILE A 30 -8.85 -12.44 -11.58
CA ILE A 30 -9.19 -13.82 -11.29
C ILE A 30 -9.97 -13.85 -9.97
N PRO A 31 -11.27 -14.18 -10.00
CA PRO A 31 -12.10 -14.31 -8.80
C PRO A 31 -11.81 -15.64 -8.09
N GLY A 32 -10.57 -15.80 -7.63
CA GLY A 32 -10.08 -17.03 -7.01
C GLY A 32 -8.69 -16.85 -6.41
N PRO A 33 -8.21 -17.86 -5.66
CA PRO A 33 -6.89 -17.86 -5.10
C PRO A 33 -5.83 -18.02 -6.19
N PHE A 34 -4.62 -17.49 -5.94
CA PHE A 34 -3.54 -17.46 -6.94
C PHE A 34 -3.12 -18.87 -7.38
N GLU A 35 -3.28 -19.88 -6.53
CA GLU A 35 -2.95 -21.27 -6.80
C GLU A 35 -3.77 -21.88 -7.94
N THR A 36 -4.85 -21.23 -8.34
CA THR A 36 -5.68 -21.65 -9.48
C THR A 36 -5.23 -21.04 -10.81
N ILE A 37 -4.23 -20.16 -10.79
CA ILE A 37 -3.72 -19.49 -11.98
C ILE A 37 -2.61 -20.36 -12.60
N PRO A 38 -2.81 -20.90 -13.80
CA PRO A 38 -1.88 -21.90 -14.34
C PRO A 38 -0.56 -21.31 -14.83
N GLU A 39 -0.55 -20.05 -15.26
CA GLU A 39 0.62 -19.45 -15.90
C GLU A 39 0.87 -18.03 -15.40
N PHE A 40 1.99 -17.83 -14.74
CA PHE A 40 2.54 -16.53 -14.37
C PHE A 40 4.05 -16.62 -14.08
N ASP A 41 4.79 -15.55 -14.32
CA ASP A 41 6.23 -15.53 -14.06
C ASP A 41 6.56 -15.17 -12.61
N CYS A 42 5.71 -14.35 -11.97
CA CYS A 42 6.02 -13.75 -10.68
C CYS A 42 4.78 -13.66 -9.78
N MET A 43 4.96 -14.01 -8.51
CA MET A 43 3.98 -13.79 -7.44
C MET A 43 4.42 -12.65 -6.53
N VAL A 44 3.50 -11.80 -6.10
CA VAL A 44 3.76 -10.77 -5.09
C VAL A 44 3.29 -11.23 -3.72
N SER A 45 4.18 -11.17 -2.74
CA SER A 45 3.88 -11.37 -1.33
C SER A 45 3.47 -10.03 -0.70
N ALA A 46 2.27 -9.97 -0.15
CA ALA A 46 1.78 -8.85 0.66
C ALA A 46 2.34 -8.96 2.09
N ALA A 47 3.62 -8.76 2.22
CA ALA A 47 4.50 -9.20 3.27
C ALA A 47 4.48 -8.35 4.55
N ASN A 48 5.27 -8.80 5.53
CA ASN A 48 5.75 -8.03 6.68
C ASN A 48 7.26 -7.78 6.58
N SER A 49 7.79 -6.84 7.38
CA SER A 49 9.20 -6.41 7.32
C SER A 49 10.24 -7.49 7.66
N PHE A 50 9.82 -8.62 8.22
CA PHE A 50 10.72 -9.67 8.69
C PHE A 50 10.68 -10.95 7.86
N GLY A 51 9.85 -10.99 6.81
CA GLY A 51 9.70 -12.16 5.95
C GLY A 51 9.17 -13.39 6.69
N LEU A 52 8.29 -13.18 7.68
CA LEU A 52 7.56 -14.26 8.34
C LEU A 52 6.35 -14.62 7.47
N MET A 53 6.40 -15.80 6.85
CA MET A 53 5.44 -16.22 5.82
C MET A 53 4.51 -17.32 6.35
N ASP A 54 3.99 -17.13 7.56
CA ASP A 54 3.20 -18.10 8.31
C ASP A 54 1.70 -17.74 8.43
N GLY A 55 1.27 -16.63 7.81
CA GLY A 55 -0.10 -16.16 7.86
C GLY A 55 -0.62 -15.60 6.54
N GLY A 56 -1.95 -15.61 6.36
CA GLY A 56 -2.61 -15.03 5.20
C GLY A 56 -2.12 -15.59 3.86
N VAL A 57 -1.95 -14.72 2.87
CA VAL A 57 -1.46 -15.10 1.54
C VAL A 57 -0.02 -15.64 1.59
N ASP A 58 0.80 -15.21 2.54
CA ASP A 58 2.17 -15.69 2.66
C ASP A 58 2.24 -17.16 3.12
N ALA A 59 1.31 -17.61 3.96
CA ALA A 59 1.17 -19.02 4.30
C ALA A 59 0.77 -19.86 3.08
N ALA A 60 -0.13 -19.36 2.22
CA ALA A 60 -0.50 -20.01 0.97
C ALA A 60 0.70 -20.08 0.00
N ILE A 61 1.45 -18.98 -0.14
CA ILE A 61 2.68 -18.92 -0.95
C ILE A 61 3.72 -19.93 -0.43
N THR A 62 3.91 -20.01 0.88
CA THR A 62 4.86 -20.95 1.49
C THR A 62 4.39 -22.40 1.31
N THR A 63 3.10 -22.65 1.35
CA THR A 63 2.51 -23.98 1.08
C THR A 63 2.72 -24.37 -0.39
N TYR A 64 2.54 -23.45 -1.30
CA TYR A 64 2.66 -23.67 -2.75
C TYR A 64 4.11 -23.89 -3.19
N PHE A 65 5.01 -22.99 -2.82
CA PHE A 65 6.43 -23.00 -3.24
C PHE A 65 7.38 -23.73 -2.28
N GLY A 66 6.88 -24.12 -1.11
CA GLY A 66 7.67 -24.78 -0.09
C GLY A 66 8.35 -23.82 0.89
N THR A 67 8.64 -24.36 2.10
CA THR A 67 9.19 -23.61 3.24
C THR A 67 10.58 -23.01 3.02
N GLN A 68 11.33 -23.51 2.01
CA GLN A 68 12.63 -22.96 1.64
C GLN A 68 12.54 -21.52 1.13
N LEU A 69 11.37 -21.12 0.58
CA LEU A 69 11.16 -19.77 0.09
C LEU A 69 11.28 -18.74 1.23
N GLN A 70 10.63 -18.98 2.37
CA GLN A 70 10.77 -18.12 3.54
C GLN A 70 12.23 -17.94 3.96
N ARG A 71 13.02 -19.02 3.95
CA ARG A 71 14.45 -18.93 4.30
C ARG A 71 15.24 -18.06 3.32
N ARG A 72 14.92 -18.11 2.02
CA ARG A 72 15.55 -17.24 1.00
C ARG A 72 15.20 -15.79 1.25
N VAL A 73 13.90 -15.49 1.48
CA VAL A 73 13.40 -14.16 1.81
C VAL A 73 14.12 -13.62 3.05
N GLN A 74 14.15 -14.38 4.15
CA GLN A 74 14.79 -13.95 5.39
C GLN A 74 16.30 -13.78 5.25
N LYS A 75 16.97 -14.66 4.49
CA LYS A 75 18.40 -14.50 4.20
C LYS A 75 18.67 -13.17 3.48
N TYR A 76 17.86 -12.82 2.48
CA TYR A 76 17.96 -11.55 1.76
C TYR A 76 17.74 -10.35 2.70
N ILE A 77 16.70 -10.42 3.54
CA ILE A 77 16.41 -9.35 4.52
C ILE A 77 17.58 -9.16 5.49
N ILE A 78 18.18 -10.24 6.00
CA ILE A 78 19.34 -10.17 6.90
C ILE A 78 20.54 -9.52 6.18
N GLN A 79 20.82 -9.91 4.94
CA GLN A 79 21.99 -9.47 4.21
C GLN A 79 21.89 -8.05 3.68
N GLU A 80 20.74 -7.69 3.11
CA GLU A 80 20.57 -6.42 2.39
C GLU A 80 19.85 -5.34 3.20
N TYR A 81 19.07 -5.75 4.23
CA TYR A 81 18.30 -4.84 5.08
C TYR A 81 18.63 -4.95 6.56
N LEU A 82 19.75 -5.64 6.91
CA LEU A 82 20.23 -5.78 8.30
C LEU A 82 19.17 -6.32 9.26
N GLY A 83 18.27 -7.18 8.76
CA GLY A 83 17.27 -7.87 9.54
C GLY A 83 15.85 -7.27 9.52
N GLU A 84 15.65 -6.10 8.95
CA GLU A 84 14.33 -5.46 8.82
C GLU A 84 14.18 -4.73 7.49
N GLN A 85 13.30 -5.21 6.61
CA GLN A 85 12.99 -4.54 5.36
C GLN A 85 12.01 -3.38 5.60
N PRO A 86 12.32 -2.14 5.16
CA PRO A 86 11.40 -1.02 5.30
C PRO A 86 10.10 -1.23 4.52
N VAL A 87 8.96 -0.86 5.12
CA VAL A 87 7.67 -0.80 4.42
C VAL A 87 7.76 0.17 3.25
N GLY A 88 7.17 -0.17 2.13
CA GLY A 88 7.26 0.63 0.89
C GLY A 88 8.51 0.37 0.06
N THR A 89 9.28 -0.66 0.40
CA THR A 89 10.34 -1.24 -0.46
C THR A 89 9.95 -2.61 -0.98
N ALA A 90 10.64 -3.10 -2.00
CA ALA A 90 10.45 -4.47 -2.50
C ALA A 90 11.76 -5.02 -3.07
N PHE A 91 11.88 -6.34 -3.06
CA PHE A 91 12.94 -7.05 -3.76
C PHE A 91 12.40 -8.32 -4.43
N ILE A 92 13.19 -8.85 -5.36
CA ILE A 92 12.85 -10.07 -6.08
C ILE A 92 13.76 -11.20 -5.61
N THR A 93 13.19 -12.38 -5.41
CA THR A 93 13.93 -13.63 -5.14
C THR A 93 13.37 -14.76 -5.97
N GLU A 94 14.17 -15.82 -6.16
CA GLU A 94 13.71 -17.03 -6.83
C GLU A 94 12.81 -17.84 -5.90
N THR A 95 11.70 -18.34 -6.45
CA THR A 95 10.81 -19.29 -5.74
C THR A 95 11.46 -20.66 -5.61
N GLY A 96 12.25 -21.06 -6.60
CA GLY A 96 12.77 -22.39 -6.79
C GLY A 96 11.87 -23.29 -7.64
N ASP A 97 10.76 -22.74 -8.10
CA ASP A 97 9.85 -23.35 -9.07
C ASP A 97 10.26 -22.97 -10.49
N GLY A 98 10.19 -23.91 -11.43
CA GLY A 98 10.59 -23.70 -12.82
C GLY A 98 9.53 -23.00 -13.67
N GLU A 99 8.27 -23.14 -13.31
CA GLU A 99 7.13 -22.56 -14.03
C GLU A 99 6.80 -21.15 -13.52
N HIS A 100 6.99 -20.92 -12.20
CA HIS A 100 6.72 -19.65 -11.53
C HIS A 100 7.99 -19.14 -10.81
N PRO A 101 9.02 -18.72 -11.57
CA PRO A 101 10.38 -18.58 -11.06
C PRO A 101 10.59 -17.46 -10.03
N TRP A 102 9.69 -16.47 -9.93
CA TRP A 102 9.96 -15.26 -9.18
C TRP A 102 8.93 -14.95 -8.09
N LEU A 103 9.42 -14.46 -6.95
CA LEU A 103 8.64 -13.81 -5.91
C LEU A 103 9.11 -12.37 -5.73
N VAL A 104 8.18 -11.43 -5.68
CA VAL A 104 8.41 -10.10 -5.13
C VAL A 104 7.98 -10.08 -3.68
N HIS A 105 8.88 -9.75 -2.77
CA HIS A 105 8.57 -9.52 -1.37
C HIS A 105 8.36 -8.03 -1.13
N ALA A 106 7.13 -7.63 -0.80
CA ALA A 106 6.72 -6.23 -0.67
C ALA A 106 5.94 -5.99 0.64
N PRO A 107 6.61 -5.60 1.73
CA PRO A 107 5.97 -5.36 3.02
C PRO A 107 4.92 -4.26 2.95
N THR A 108 3.70 -4.58 3.36
CA THR A 108 2.61 -3.62 3.58
C THR A 108 2.61 -3.09 5.01
N MET A 109 3.27 -3.80 5.92
CA MET A 109 3.32 -3.52 7.36
C MET A 109 4.60 -4.06 7.97
N ARG A 110 4.99 -3.53 9.14
CA ARG A 110 6.16 -4.01 9.86
C ARG A 110 5.92 -5.41 10.47
N VAL A 111 4.84 -5.53 11.21
CA VAL A 111 4.27 -6.77 11.77
C VAL A 111 2.77 -6.76 11.50
N PRO A 112 2.04 -7.87 11.67
CA PRO A 112 0.60 -7.87 11.52
C PRO A 112 -0.07 -6.76 12.33
N LEU A 113 -0.67 -5.79 11.64
CA LEU A 113 -1.38 -4.65 12.23
C LEU A 113 -2.38 -4.05 11.24
N ILE A 114 -3.34 -3.29 11.76
CA ILE A 114 -4.31 -2.57 10.93
C ILE A 114 -3.61 -1.38 10.25
N ILE A 115 -3.73 -1.30 8.93
CA ILE A 115 -3.16 -0.24 8.09
C ILE A 115 -4.23 0.53 7.29
N ASP A 116 -5.51 0.32 7.62
CA ASP A 116 -6.59 1.07 6.99
C ASP A 116 -6.41 2.57 7.22
N GLY A 117 -6.80 3.37 6.24
CA GLY A 117 -6.58 4.82 6.25
C GLY A 117 -5.14 5.27 5.97
N THR A 118 -4.21 4.36 5.67
CA THR A 118 -2.83 4.68 5.27
C THR A 118 -2.61 4.51 3.77
N ASP A 119 -1.47 4.96 3.26
CA ASP A 119 -1.02 4.76 1.89
C ASP A 119 -0.13 3.50 1.71
N ALA A 120 -0.13 2.60 2.69
CA ALA A 120 0.74 1.42 2.71
C ALA A 120 0.50 0.49 1.51
N VAL A 121 -0.76 0.30 1.10
CA VAL A 121 -1.11 -0.51 -0.08
C VAL A 121 -0.54 0.11 -1.36
N TYR A 122 -0.69 1.43 -1.52
CA TYR A 122 -0.10 2.16 -2.65
C TYR A 122 1.43 2.00 -2.67
N ASN A 123 2.09 2.24 -1.55
CA ASN A 123 3.54 2.20 -1.45
C ASN A 123 4.10 0.80 -1.73
N ALA A 124 3.50 -0.25 -1.16
CA ALA A 124 3.92 -1.63 -1.39
C ALA A 124 3.67 -2.08 -2.85
N THR A 125 2.50 -1.74 -3.42
CA THR A 125 2.19 -2.04 -4.83
C THR A 125 3.17 -1.34 -5.77
N ARG A 126 3.43 -0.06 -5.54
CA ARG A 126 4.39 0.72 -6.33
C ARG A 126 5.80 0.17 -6.21
N ALA A 127 6.24 -0.19 -5.00
CA ALA A 127 7.56 -0.78 -4.77
C ALA A 127 7.72 -2.11 -5.52
N ALA A 128 6.70 -2.98 -5.49
CA ALA A 128 6.69 -4.23 -6.23
C ALA A 128 6.83 -4.02 -7.75
N LEU A 129 6.04 -3.11 -8.31
CA LEU A 129 6.11 -2.77 -9.74
C LEU A 129 7.47 -2.19 -10.13
N LEU A 130 8.07 -1.34 -9.29
CA LEU A 130 9.40 -0.80 -9.52
C LEU A 130 10.49 -1.88 -9.43
N ALA A 131 10.40 -2.83 -8.51
CA ALA A 131 11.32 -3.95 -8.42
C ALA A 131 11.29 -4.80 -9.71
N ILE A 132 10.10 -5.10 -10.23
CA ILE A 132 9.92 -5.81 -11.51
C ILE A 132 10.53 -5.01 -12.67
N PHE A 133 10.28 -3.70 -12.72
CA PHE A 133 10.85 -2.83 -13.75
C PHE A 133 12.38 -2.84 -13.73
N GLN A 134 12.99 -2.72 -12.56
CA GLN A 134 14.45 -2.75 -12.42
C GLN A 134 15.03 -4.13 -12.77
N HIS A 135 14.37 -5.21 -12.34
CA HIS A 135 14.75 -6.57 -12.72
C HIS A 135 14.75 -6.72 -14.25
N ASN A 136 13.66 -6.33 -14.91
CA ASN A 136 13.51 -6.47 -16.35
C ASN A 136 14.50 -5.62 -17.17
N LYS A 137 15.03 -4.54 -16.59
CA LYS A 137 16.10 -3.74 -17.22
C LYS A 137 17.44 -4.46 -17.31
N SER A 138 17.74 -5.29 -16.32
CA SER A 138 19.02 -6.00 -16.21
C SER A 138 18.96 -7.47 -16.60
N ALA A 139 17.76 -8.07 -16.58
CA ALA A 139 17.56 -9.49 -16.88
C ALA A 139 17.71 -9.78 -18.38
N GLY A 140 18.33 -10.93 -18.70
CA GLY A 140 18.28 -11.49 -20.05
C GLY A 140 16.85 -11.87 -20.46
N GLU A 141 16.56 -11.95 -21.75
CA GLU A 141 15.20 -12.16 -22.27
C GLU A 141 14.47 -13.36 -21.66
N GLY A 142 15.15 -14.47 -21.42
CA GLY A 142 14.56 -15.67 -20.82
C GLY A 142 14.29 -15.57 -19.31
N ARG A 143 14.69 -14.48 -18.67
CA ARG A 143 14.52 -14.25 -17.23
C ARG A 143 13.66 -13.04 -16.91
N LYS A 144 13.12 -12.38 -17.93
CA LYS A 144 12.22 -11.24 -17.76
C LYS A 144 10.87 -11.70 -17.22
N ILE A 145 10.32 -10.91 -16.32
CA ILE A 145 8.97 -11.05 -15.79
C ILE A 145 8.02 -10.41 -16.81
N LYS A 146 7.15 -11.21 -17.41
CA LYS A 146 6.14 -10.78 -18.39
C LYS A 146 4.74 -10.77 -17.80
N SER A 147 4.52 -11.57 -16.74
CA SER A 147 3.25 -11.66 -16.02
C SER A 147 3.49 -11.70 -14.52
N VAL A 148 2.65 -10.96 -13.77
CA VAL A 148 2.76 -10.88 -12.32
C VAL A 148 1.39 -10.98 -11.66
N VAL A 149 1.31 -11.82 -10.64
CA VAL A 149 0.12 -11.98 -9.81
C VAL A 149 0.25 -11.13 -8.55
N PHE A 150 -0.74 -10.27 -8.33
CA PHE A 150 -0.89 -9.51 -7.10
C PHE A 150 -2.09 -10.03 -6.31
N PRO A 151 -1.93 -10.32 -5.03
CA PRO A 151 -3.05 -10.50 -4.12
C PRO A 151 -3.67 -9.14 -3.76
N ALA A 152 -4.77 -9.16 -3.02
CA ALA A 152 -5.36 -7.98 -2.40
C ALA A 152 -4.44 -7.42 -1.30
N MET A 153 -3.55 -6.50 -1.68
CA MET A 153 -2.53 -5.94 -0.79
C MET A 153 -3.14 -5.28 0.44
N GLY A 154 -2.83 -5.78 1.64
CA GLY A 154 -3.32 -5.21 2.89
C GLY A 154 -4.77 -5.52 3.27
N ALA A 155 -5.52 -6.31 2.49
CA ALA A 155 -6.92 -6.62 2.77
C ALA A 155 -7.11 -7.54 4.00
N GLY A 156 -6.20 -8.48 4.23
CA GLY A 156 -6.26 -9.44 5.35
C GLY A 156 -5.99 -8.78 6.70
N CYS A 157 -4.84 -9.06 7.30
CA CYS A 157 -4.44 -8.48 8.59
C CYS A 157 -4.48 -6.95 8.62
N GLY A 158 -4.24 -6.31 7.47
CA GLY A 158 -4.26 -4.86 7.34
C GLY A 158 -5.64 -4.24 7.43
N GLN A 159 -6.70 -5.02 7.27
CA GLN A 159 -8.12 -4.61 7.32
C GLN A 159 -8.46 -3.43 6.40
N VAL A 160 -7.72 -3.24 5.32
CA VAL A 160 -8.01 -2.21 4.33
C VAL A 160 -9.24 -2.62 3.52
N SER A 161 -10.20 -1.72 3.38
CA SER A 161 -11.44 -2.01 2.66
C SER A 161 -11.17 -2.35 1.19
N PRO A 162 -11.97 -3.23 0.55
CA PRO A 162 -11.81 -3.60 -0.86
C PRO A 162 -11.74 -2.40 -1.80
N ASP A 163 -12.55 -1.38 -1.57
CA ASP A 163 -12.53 -0.14 -2.34
C ASP A 163 -11.20 0.60 -2.23
N SER A 164 -10.68 0.76 -1.00
CA SER A 164 -9.39 1.43 -0.77
C SER A 164 -8.22 0.62 -1.32
N VAL A 165 -8.25 -0.70 -1.20
CA VAL A 165 -7.23 -1.60 -1.81
C VAL A 165 -7.21 -1.40 -3.32
N ALA A 166 -8.36 -1.52 -3.98
CA ALA A 166 -8.46 -1.42 -5.44
C ALA A 166 -8.02 -0.05 -5.95
N ARG A 167 -8.43 1.04 -5.28
CA ARG A 167 -8.03 2.41 -5.64
C ARG A 167 -6.52 2.63 -5.49
N GLN A 168 -5.93 2.21 -4.39
CA GLN A 168 -4.50 2.37 -4.14
C GLN A 168 -3.65 1.55 -5.13
N MET A 169 -4.05 0.30 -5.39
CA MET A 169 -3.37 -0.56 -6.37
C MET A 169 -3.51 0.00 -7.79
N LYS A 170 -4.71 0.49 -8.16
CA LYS A 170 -4.94 1.14 -9.47
C LYS A 170 -4.08 2.39 -9.65
N LEU A 171 -4.01 3.24 -8.63
CA LEU A 171 -3.18 4.45 -8.67
C LEU A 171 -1.70 4.11 -8.83
N ALA A 172 -1.21 3.04 -8.17
CA ALA A 172 0.16 2.57 -8.32
C ALA A 172 0.41 2.04 -9.75
N TRP A 173 -0.53 1.26 -10.30
CA TRP A 173 -0.48 0.75 -11.67
C TRP A 173 -0.49 1.87 -12.70
N ASP A 174 -1.40 2.83 -12.59
CA ASP A 174 -1.47 3.97 -13.50
C ASP A 174 -0.19 4.80 -13.50
N GLY A 175 0.42 5.00 -12.34
CA GLY A 175 1.70 5.67 -12.24
C GLY A 175 2.89 4.84 -12.74
N PHE A 176 2.73 3.52 -12.88
CA PHE A 176 3.72 2.65 -13.47
C PHE A 176 3.67 2.67 -15.00
N ILE A 177 2.47 2.60 -15.59
CA ILE A 177 2.30 2.61 -17.05
C ILE A 177 2.43 4.01 -17.65
N ASN A 178 2.05 5.05 -16.89
CA ASN A 178 2.11 6.45 -17.31
C ASN A 178 3.19 7.18 -16.51
N CYS A 179 4.47 6.93 -16.84
CA CYS A 179 5.56 7.60 -16.16
C CYS A 179 5.59 9.11 -16.47
N ALA A 180 6.06 9.89 -15.51
CA ALA A 180 6.24 11.33 -15.68
C ALA A 180 7.29 11.63 -16.77
N SER A 181 6.99 12.58 -17.64
CA SER A 181 7.96 13.17 -18.57
C SER A 181 8.78 14.29 -17.92
N GLU A 182 8.21 14.93 -16.89
CA GLU A 182 8.83 16.01 -16.12
C GLU A 182 8.41 15.90 -14.65
N ILE A 183 9.32 16.27 -13.75
CA ILE A 183 9.05 16.33 -12.30
C ILE A 183 9.21 17.79 -11.86
N ASN A 184 8.08 18.35 -11.37
CA ASN A 184 8.01 19.68 -10.78
C ASN A 184 7.04 19.66 -9.59
N TRP A 185 6.90 20.78 -8.88
CA TRP A 185 6.03 20.87 -7.71
C TRP A 185 4.54 20.62 -8.04
N GLN A 186 4.08 21.02 -9.22
CA GLN A 186 2.70 20.77 -9.65
C GLN A 186 2.45 19.27 -9.78
N TYR A 187 3.37 18.54 -10.43
CA TYR A 187 3.29 17.08 -10.54
C TYR A 187 3.34 16.41 -9.16
N ALA A 188 4.28 16.84 -8.30
CA ALA A 188 4.45 16.26 -6.95
C ALA A 188 3.19 16.47 -6.10
N SER A 189 2.60 17.68 -6.10
CA SER A 189 1.37 17.98 -5.38
C SER A 189 0.19 17.16 -5.90
N ALA A 190 0.01 17.08 -7.23
CA ALA A 190 -1.05 16.28 -7.82
C ALA A 190 -0.93 14.78 -7.47
N ARG A 191 0.30 14.24 -7.41
CA ARG A 191 0.53 12.86 -6.94
C ARG A 191 0.19 12.68 -5.47
N GLN A 192 0.58 13.63 -4.62
CA GLN A 192 0.27 13.62 -3.20
C GLN A 192 -1.25 13.63 -2.98
N ASP A 193 -1.97 14.52 -3.66
CA ASP A 193 -3.42 14.64 -3.60
C ASP A 193 -4.11 13.34 -4.06
N ALA A 194 -3.61 12.74 -5.14
CA ALA A 194 -4.11 11.46 -5.63
C ALA A 194 -3.93 10.34 -4.61
N VAL A 195 -2.77 10.24 -3.97
CA VAL A 195 -2.51 9.23 -2.91
C VAL A 195 -3.45 9.46 -1.72
N PHE A 196 -3.55 10.67 -1.23
CA PHE A 196 -4.45 10.99 -0.09
C PHE A 196 -5.93 10.71 -0.41
N SER A 197 -6.37 10.98 -1.63
CA SER A 197 -7.75 10.67 -2.02
C SER A 197 -8.09 9.18 -1.95
N THR A 198 -7.07 8.30 -2.03
CA THR A 198 -7.25 6.85 -1.92
C THR A 198 -7.22 6.34 -0.48
N THR A 199 -6.67 7.12 0.45
CA THR A 199 -6.55 6.75 1.87
C THR A 199 -7.68 7.30 2.71
N ALA A 200 -8.23 8.44 2.33
CA ALA A 200 -9.36 9.04 3.02
C ALA A 200 -10.61 8.18 2.79
N TYR A 201 -11.05 7.50 3.83
CA TYR A 201 -12.41 6.96 3.87
C TYR A 201 -13.37 8.15 3.97
N CYS A 202 -13.76 8.68 2.82
CA CYS A 202 -14.93 9.53 2.73
C CYS A 202 -16.11 8.60 2.41
N PRO A 203 -17.00 8.32 3.33
CA PRO A 203 -18.22 7.62 2.99
C PRO A 203 -19.03 8.57 2.10
N GLN A 204 -18.83 8.48 0.79
CA GLN A 204 -19.63 9.21 -0.20
C GLN A 204 -21.12 8.94 -0.01
N THR A 205 -21.45 7.80 0.60
CA THR A 205 -22.79 7.45 1.05
C THR A 205 -23.35 8.38 2.16
N LEU A 206 -22.47 8.98 2.98
CA LEU A 206 -22.90 9.88 4.07
C LEU A 206 -22.84 11.37 3.68
N CYS A 207 -22.01 11.74 2.71
CA CYS A 207 -21.85 13.13 2.26
C CYS A 207 -21.60 13.24 0.76
N PRO A 208 -22.61 13.01 -0.10
CA PRO A 208 -22.45 13.08 -1.57
C PRO A 208 -22.03 14.45 -2.09
N ASN A 209 -22.05 15.49 -1.25
CA ASN A 209 -21.64 16.86 -1.59
C ASN A 209 -20.45 17.36 -0.77
N ALA A 210 -19.64 16.44 -0.24
CA ALA A 210 -18.41 16.82 0.45
C ALA A 210 -17.38 17.37 -0.53
N ARG A 211 -16.82 18.53 -0.24
CA ARG A 211 -15.70 19.13 -0.96
C ARG A 211 -14.48 19.13 -0.06
N THR A 212 -13.39 18.57 -0.54
CA THR A 212 -12.11 18.57 0.15
C THR A 212 -11.24 19.70 -0.40
N GLU A 213 -10.73 20.55 0.47
CA GLU A 213 -9.83 21.65 0.11
C GLU A 213 -8.48 21.44 0.79
N TYR A 214 -7.42 21.60 0.03
CA TYR A 214 -6.06 21.63 0.55
C TYR A 214 -5.78 23.00 1.19
N ILE A 215 -5.32 23.01 2.42
CA ILE A 215 -5.08 24.25 3.17
C ILE A 215 -3.59 24.53 3.47
N GLY A 216 -2.67 23.73 2.90
CA GLY A 216 -1.23 23.86 3.06
C GLY A 216 -0.65 22.94 4.13
N PHE A 217 0.68 22.74 4.10
CA PHE A 217 1.44 21.89 5.02
C PHE A 217 0.93 20.45 5.23
N GLY A 218 0.23 19.89 4.24
CA GLY A 218 -0.34 18.54 4.34
C GLY A 218 -1.73 18.47 4.97
N ASP A 219 -2.32 19.58 5.35
CA ASP A 219 -3.65 19.61 5.94
C ASP A 219 -4.76 19.71 4.89
N TYR A 220 -5.80 18.87 5.07
CA TYR A 220 -7.01 18.87 4.25
C TYR A 220 -8.23 19.09 5.13
N ARG A 221 -9.15 19.91 4.68
CA ARG A 221 -10.49 20.07 5.28
C ARG A 221 -11.55 19.62 4.31
N THR A 222 -12.40 18.72 4.75
CA THR A 222 -13.57 18.29 3.99
C THR A 222 -14.80 19.01 4.50
N TYR A 223 -15.43 19.79 3.62
CA TYR A 223 -16.64 20.55 3.93
C TYR A 223 -17.86 19.78 3.45
N CYS A 224 -18.83 19.59 4.33
CA CYS A 224 -20.14 19.06 3.98
C CYS A 224 -21.14 20.21 3.82
N LYS A 225 -21.60 20.46 2.58
CA LYS A 225 -22.58 21.54 2.30
C LYS A 225 -23.94 21.35 2.98
N LYS A 226 -24.31 20.11 3.35
CA LYS A 226 -25.64 19.84 3.95
C LYS A 226 -25.71 20.11 5.46
N SER A 227 -24.60 19.95 6.17
CA SER A 227 -24.56 20.09 7.64
C SER A 227 -23.92 21.39 8.09
N GLY A 228 -23.29 22.16 7.20
CA GLY A 228 -22.49 23.33 7.58
C GLY A 228 -21.29 22.96 8.46
N GLY A 229 -21.03 21.66 8.67
CA GLY A 229 -19.97 21.16 9.53
C GLY A 229 -18.72 20.79 8.73
N VAL A 230 -17.58 20.91 9.37
CA VAL A 230 -16.28 20.43 8.85
C VAL A 230 -16.13 18.98 9.31
N CYS A 231 -16.12 18.04 8.38
CA CYS A 231 -15.75 16.65 8.65
C CYS A 231 -14.22 16.56 8.57
N ILE A 232 -13.57 16.33 9.70
CA ILE A 232 -12.14 16.09 9.77
C ILE A 232 -11.96 14.58 9.79
N SER A 233 -11.19 14.04 8.85
CA SER A 233 -10.86 12.61 8.86
C SER A 233 -10.06 12.26 10.13
N PRO A 234 -10.10 11.01 10.62
CA PRO A 234 -9.31 10.61 11.79
C PRO A 234 -7.79 10.88 11.61
N ARG A 235 -7.30 10.81 10.38
CA ARG A 235 -5.91 11.13 10.04
C ARG A 235 -5.63 12.63 10.19
N HIS A 236 -6.58 13.47 9.77
CA HIS A 236 -6.49 14.91 9.96
C HIS A 236 -6.50 15.33 11.43
N GLN A 237 -7.22 14.60 12.29
CA GLN A 237 -7.19 14.90 13.72
C GLN A 237 -5.82 14.64 14.35
N SER A 238 -5.11 13.57 13.92
CA SER A 238 -3.74 13.32 14.38
C SER A 238 -2.76 14.33 13.80
N ASP A 239 -2.91 14.69 12.53
CA ASP A 239 -2.05 15.64 11.85
C ASP A 239 -2.27 17.07 12.38
N ILE A 240 -3.52 17.44 12.67
CA ILE A 240 -3.83 18.72 13.33
C ILE A 240 -3.21 18.78 14.73
N ARG A 241 -3.18 17.68 15.47
CA ARG A 241 -2.49 17.62 16.77
C ARG A 241 -0.97 17.77 16.59
N ILE A 242 -0.40 17.14 15.55
CA ILE A 242 1.02 17.29 15.22
C ILE A 242 1.30 18.69 14.67
N GLY A 243 0.45 19.19 13.78
CA GLY A 243 0.51 20.57 13.28
C GLY A 243 0.35 21.59 14.39
N ALA A 244 -0.60 21.42 15.30
CA ALA A 244 -0.74 22.23 16.50
C ALA A 244 0.49 22.14 17.41
N HIS A 245 1.18 21.01 17.43
CA HIS A 245 2.43 20.84 18.14
C HIS A 245 3.64 21.48 17.40
N ALA A 246 3.68 21.41 16.09
CA ALA A 246 4.69 22.09 15.28
C ALA A 246 4.50 23.61 15.33
N HIS A 247 3.26 24.06 15.33
CA HIS A 247 2.86 25.43 15.63
C HIS A 247 2.78 25.72 17.12
N GLY A 248 3.00 24.72 17.95
CA GLY A 248 2.86 24.77 19.38
C GLY A 248 3.96 25.56 20.09
N VAL A 249 4.98 25.93 19.35
CA VAL A 249 5.87 27.01 19.82
C VAL A 249 5.07 28.32 19.92
N GLU A 250 4.16 28.57 19.01
CA GLU A 250 3.17 29.66 19.10
C GLU A 250 2.04 29.34 20.10
N ILE A 251 1.62 28.07 20.17
CA ILE A 251 0.67 27.57 21.15
C ILE A 251 1.32 27.53 22.54
N GLY A 252 2.62 27.31 22.63
CA GLY A 252 3.38 27.48 23.86
C GLY A 252 3.32 28.92 24.40
N ALA A 253 3.10 29.90 23.54
CA ALA A 253 2.82 31.29 23.94
C ALA A 253 1.34 31.49 24.39
N HIS A 254 0.42 30.58 24.00
CA HIS A 254 -1.00 30.72 24.28
C HIS A 254 -1.64 29.51 25.00
N GLY A 255 -0.92 28.41 25.13
CA GLY A 255 -1.49 27.13 25.52
C GLY A 255 -0.87 26.49 26.75
N HIS A 256 -1.04 27.08 27.89
CA HIS A 256 -0.65 26.50 29.17
C HIS A 256 -1.23 25.09 29.48
N PRO A 257 -2.36 24.63 28.91
CA PRO A 257 -2.89 23.31 29.24
C PRO A 257 -2.06 22.12 28.74
N LEU A 258 -1.24 22.28 27.68
CA LEU A 258 -0.50 21.16 27.08
C LEU A 258 0.75 20.74 27.86
N HIS A 259 1.29 21.62 28.69
CA HIS A 259 2.43 21.30 29.55
C HIS A 259 2.07 20.55 30.84
N THR A 260 0.81 20.61 31.26
CA THR A 260 0.35 19.93 32.48
C THR A 260 -0.02 18.46 32.26
N GLU A 261 -0.37 18.04 31.05
CA GLU A 261 -0.69 16.65 30.78
C GLU A 261 0.53 15.76 30.54
N CYS A 262 1.64 16.33 30.06
CA CYS A 262 2.88 15.55 29.88
C CYS A 262 3.62 15.26 31.19
N SER A 263 3.39 16.03 32.25
CA SER A 263 4.08 15.82 33.54
C SER A 263 3.47 14.71 34.41
N HIS A 264 2.30 14.18 34.05
CA HIS A 264 1.65 13.10 34.80
C HIS A 264 1.89 11.69 34.25
N ALA A 265 2.53 11.56 33.08
CA ALA A 265 2.82 10.28 32.49
C ALA A 265 4.10 9.60 33.04
N HIS A 266 4.86 10.25 33.89
CA HIS A 266 6.13 9.74 34.40
C HIS A 266 6.15 9.34 35.88
N SER A 267 5.01 9.22 36.54
CA SER A 267 4.97 8.80 37.96
C SER A 267 4.15 7.54 38.22
N LEU A 268 4.17 6.58 37.30
CA LEU A 268 3.76 5.21 37.61
C LEU A 268 4.82 4.26 37.02
N VAL A 269 5.70 3.87 37.88
CA VAL A 269 6.44 2.59 37.80
C VAL A 269 5.59 1.53 38.43
#